data_8b9beadbd28b025a2f74e2cd02379c60
#
_entry.id   8b9beadbd28b025a2f74e2cd02379c60
#
_cell.length_a   1.000
_cell.length_b   1.000
_cell.length_c   1.000
_cell.angle_alpha   90.00
_cell.angle_beta   90.00
_cell.angle_gamma   90.00
#
_symmetry.space_group_name_H-M   'P 1'
#
loop_
_entity.id
_entity.type
_entity.pdbx_description
1 polymer ?
#
loop_
_entity_poly.entity_id
_entity_poly.type
_entity_poly.pdbx_seq_one_letter_code
_entity_poly.pdbx_strand_id
1 'polypeptide(L)'
;MLSDPVFIFLTLLACLGLLYCISALINTLGSNLWKNSAYCIAFLMISSFIYLNYEAASNLKESQEASNDQIIDSVDKLEDFLIKNPNDLSVIKALGSHYIQIGRFELAYEKFLKGYQVQSEQNDFDINLGLIESTLMVRPNNFPYDIDQLIEETLIMNPENTQILWLSGLIAMGRGDAQLTIKRWSGLVDNPEVSLEIQNSISTQLDQLKRMEEGVSILNDQ
;
A
#
# COMPACT_ATOMS: atom_id res chain seq x y z
N MET A 1 -18.82 -21.24 5.43
CA MET A 1 -18.81 -21.50 3.98
C MET A 1 -20.18 -21.53 3.31
N LEU A 2 -21.19 -22.23 3.81
CA LEU A 2 -22.55 -22.29 3.20
C LEU A 2 -23.44 -21.04 3.45
N SER A 3 -23.02 -20.13 4.32
CA SER A 3 -23.78 -18.93 4.69
C SER A 3 -23.25 -17.62 4.08
N ASP A 4 -22.23 -17.69 3.23
CA ASP A 4 -21.69 -16.52 2.56
C ASP A 4 -22.65 -16.08 1.44
N PRO A 5 -23.22 -14.85 1.52
CA PRO A 5 -24.21 -14.38 0.53
C PRO A 5 -23.65 -14.37 -0.89
N VAL A 6 -22.35 -14.21 -1.07
CA VAL A 6 -21.70 -14.24 -2.37
C VAL A 6 -21.65 -15.67 -2.92
N PHE A 7 -21.36 -16.66 -2.08
CA PHE A 7 -21.37 -18.07 -2.45
C PHE A 7 -22.78 -18.52 -2.85
N ILE A 8 -23.81 -18.11 -2.08
CA ILE A 8 -25.21 -18.40 -2.39
C ILE A 8 -25.60 -17.75 -3.73
N PHE A 9 -25.21 -16.50 -3.96
CA PHE A 9 -25.47 -15.78 -5.21
C PHE A 9 -24.81 -16.46 -6.42
N LEU A 10 -23.54 -16.84 -6.31
CA LEU A 10 -22.81 -17.54 -7.38
C LEU A 10 -23.39 -18.92 -7.68
N THR A 11 -23.79 -19.67 -6.65
CA THR A 11 -24.44 -20.99 -6.85
C THR A 11 -25.82 -20.86 -7.50
N LEU A 12 -26.61 -19.84 -7.13
CA LEU A 12 -27.88 -19.55 -7.79
C LEU A 12 -27.69 -19.15 -9.24
N LEU A 13 -26.67 -18.34 -9.55
CA LEU A 13 -26.36 -17.93 -10.92
C LEU A 13 -25.90 -19.10 -11.78
N ALA A 14 -25.11 -20.01 -11.22
CA ALA A 14 -24.71 -21.26 -11.88
C ALA A 14 -25.90 -22.19 -12.13
N CYS A 15 -26.83 -22.31 -11.17
CA CYS A 15 -28.06 -23.11 -11.34
C CYS A 15 -28.97 -22.51 -12.40
N LEU A 16 -29.16 -21.21 -12.46
CA LEU A 16 -29.95 -20.52 -13.50
C LEU A 16 -29.33 -20.70 -14.88
N GLY A 17 -28.00 -20.63 -14.99
CA GLY A 17 -27.30 -20.90 -16.24
C GLY A 17 -27.45 -22.34 -16.70
N LEU A 18 -27.40 -23.34 -15.81
CA LEU A 18 -27.67 -24.74 -16.09
C LEU A 18 -29.09 -24.95 -16.56
N LEU A 19 -30.07 -24.33 -15.91
CA LEU A 19 -31.48 -24.38 -16.31
C LEU A 19 -31.71 -23.77 -17.71
N TYR A 20 -31.03 -22.64 -18.00
CA TYR A 20 -31.08 -22.02 -19.32
C TYR A 20 -30.46 -22.94 -20.40
N CYS A 21 -29.32 -23.57 -20.12
CA CYS A 21 -28.68 -24.53 -21.02
C CYS A 21 -29.55 -25.74 -21.28
N ILE A 22 -30.20 -26.29 -20.26
CA ILE A 22 -31.14 -27.43 -20.39
C ILE A 22 -32.36 -27.01 -21.21
N SER A 23 -32.92 -25.83 -20.95
CA SER A 23 -34.05 -25.30 -21.73
C SER A 23 -33.70 -25.05 -23.19
N ALA A 24 -32.50 -24.52 -23.46
CA ALA A 24 -31.99 -24.33 -24.82
C ALA A 24 -31.77 -25.67 -25.54
N LEU A 25 -31.31 -26.70 -24.83
CA LEU A 25 -31.12 -28.06 -25.38
C LEU A 25 -32.46 -28.70 -25.75
N ILE A 26 -33.49 -28.55 -24.92
CA ILE A 26 -34.83 -29.08 -25.16
C ILE A 26 -35.50 -28.37 -26.35
N ASN A 27 -35.32 -27.05 -26.49
CA ASN A 27 -35.97 -26.24 -27.54
C ASN A 27 -35.31 -26.39 -28.93
N THR A 28 -34.11 -26.96 -29.04
CA THR A 28 -33.31 -26.96 -30.27
C THR A 28 -33.08 -28.36 -30.86
N LEU A 29 -34.01 -29.29 -30.73
CA LEU A 29 -33.92 -30.58 -31.41
C LEU A 29 -33.91 -30.47 -32.96
N GLY A 30 -33.73 -29.30 -33.51
CA GLY A 30 -33.67 -29.12 -34.93
C GLY A 30 -33.01 -27.86 -35.45
N SER A 31 -31.74 -27.64 -35.45
CA SER A 31 -30.90 -26.90 -36.41
C SER A 31 -29.84 -25.92 -35.90
N ASN A 32 -29.77 -25.59 -34.58
CA ASN A 32 -28.76 -24.68 -34.07
C ASN A 32 -27.95 -25.20 -32.84
N LEU A 33 -27.79 -26.53 -32.74
CA LEU A 33 -27.07 -27.22 -31.65
C LEU A 33 -25.67 -26.64 -31.39
N TRP A 34 -24.94 -26.31 -32.45
CA TRP A 34 -23.58 -25.76 -32.32
C TRP A 34 -23.51 -24.38 -31.63
N LYS A 35 -24.43 -23.48 -31.97
CA LYS A 35 -24.44 -22.12 -31.36
C LYS A 35 -24.80 -22.20 -29.89
N ASN A 36 -25.76 -23.03 -29.52
CA ASN A 36 -26.20 -23.16 -28.13
C ASN A 36 -25.15 -23.85 -27.23
N SER A 37 -24.43 -24.85 -27.77
CA SER A 37 -23.32 -25.50 -27.06
C SER A 37 -22.17 -24.50 -26.79
N ALA A 38 -21.86 -23.59 -27.74
CA ALA A 38 -20.85 -22.55 -27.55
C ALA A 38 -21.22 -21.59 -26.42
N TYR A 39 -22.48 -21.17 -26.30
CA TYR A 39 -22.95 -20.32 -25.19
C TYR A 39 -22.86 -21.02 -23.82
N CYS A 40 -23.21 -22.33 -23.77
CA CYS A 40 -23.09 -23.11 -22.55
C CYS A 40 -21.62 -23.25 -22.10
N ILE A 41 -20.71 -23.52 -23.02
CA ILE A 41 -19.27 -23.62 -22.74
C ILE A 41 -18.73 -22.25 -22.26
N ALA A 42 -19.07 -21.15 -22.93
CA ALA A 42 -18.66 -19.82 -22.55
C ALA A 42 -19.17 -19.47 -21.14
N PHE A 43 -20.42 -19.79 -20.82
CA PHE A 43 -20.99 -19.57 -19.50
C PHE A 43 -20.27 -20.38 -18.41
N LEU A 44 -19.96 -21.64 -18.65
CA LEU A 44 -19.20 -22.48 -17.71
C LEU A 44 -17.77 -21.93 -17.49
N MET A 45 -17.12 -21.47 -18.56
CA MET A 45 -15.78 -20.86 -18.44
C MET A 45 -15.82 -19.57 -17.64
N ILE A 46 -16.78 -18.69 -17.88
CA ILE A 46 -16.94 -17.44 -17.13
C ILE A 46 -17.25 -17.73 -15.65
N SER A 47 -18.17 -18.66 -15.39
CA SER A 47 -18.51 -19.06 -14.02
C SER A 47 -17.31 -19.65 -13.26
N SER A 48 -16.52 -20.51 -13.92
CA SER A 48 -15.30 -21.09 -13.37
C SER A 48 -14.24 -20.01 -13.12
N PHE A 49 -14.08 -19.05 -14.03
CA PHE A 49 -13.15 -17.93 -13.86
C PHE A 49 -13.54 -17.05 -12.68
N ILE A 50 -14.82 -16.72 -12.54
CA ILE A 50 -15.32 -15.94 -11.39
C ILE A 50 -15.09 -16.69 -10.07
N TYR A 51 -15.39 -18.01 -10.05
CA TYR A 51 -15.18 -18.84 -8.87
C TYR A 51 -13.70 -18.90 -8.44
N LEU A 52 -12.78 -19.13 -9.38
CA LEU A 52 -11.34 -19.18 -9.09
C LEU A 52 -10.81 -17.84 -8.56
N ASN A 53 -11.27 -16.72 -9.12
CA ASN A 53 -10.87 -15.40 -8.62
C ASN A 53 -11.44 -15.12 -7.23
N TYR A 54 -12.67 -15.54 -6.95
CA TYR A 54 -13.27 -15.42 -5.62
C TYR A 54 -12.52 -16.25 -4.57
N GLU A 55 -12.20 -17.50 -4.90
CA GLU A 55 -11.43 -18.40 -4.03
C GLU A 55 -10.03 -17.83 -3.74
N ALA A 56 -9.33 -17.33 -4.77
CA ALA A 56 -8.04 -16.68 -4.61
C ALA A 56 -8.13 -15.45 -3.69
N ALA A 57 -9.14 -14.60 -3.88
CA ALA A 57 -9.36 -13.43 -3.04
C ALA A 57 -9.70 -13.78 -1.58
N SER A 58 -10.52 -14.83 -1.37
CA SER A 58 -10.87 -15.30 -0.03
C SER A 58 -9.68 -15.88 0.73
N ASN A 59 -8.83 -16.65 0.05
CA ASN A 59 -7.61 -17.21 0.63
C ASN A 59 -6.59 -16.12 0.99
N LEU A 60 -6.46 -15.07 0.16
CA LEU A 60 -5.62 -13.91 0.45
C LEU A 60 -6.13 -13.17 1.70
N LYS A 61 -7.43 -12.96 1.81
CA LYS A 61 -8.03 -12.32 2.98
C LYS A 61 -7.82 -13.14 4.27
N GLU A 62 -8.06 -14.45 4.23
CA GLU A 62 -7.84 -15.34 5.38
C GLU A 62 -6.36 -15.37 5.81
N SER A 63 -5.43 -15.39 4.86
CA SER A 63 -3.99 -15.33 5.15
C SER A 63 -3.58 -13.99 5.77
N GLN A 64 -4.18 -12.90 5.34
CA GLN A 64 -3.93 -11.56 5.88
C GLN A 64 -4.51 -11.40 7.29
N GLU A 65 -5.70 -11.91 7.55
CA GLU A 65 -6.31 -11.93 8.88
C GLU A 65 -5.45 -12.75 9.86
N ALA A 66 -5.02 -13.95 9.48
CA ALA A 66 -4.13 -14.78 10.30
C ALA A 66 -2.77 -14.11 10.58
N SER A 67 -2.21 -13.38 9.60
CA SER A 67 -0.99 -12.60 9.78
C SER A 67 -1.20 -11.45 10.76
N ASN A 68 -2.32 -10.74 10.66
CA ASN A 68 -2.65 -9.65 11.58
C ASN A 68 -2.83 -10.14 13.01
N ASP A 69 -3.47 -11.30 13.23
CA ASP A 69 -3.64 -11.89 14.55
C ASP A 69 -2.30 -12.26 15.20
N GLN A 70 -1.34 -12.76 14.42
CA GLN A 70 0.02 -13.03 14.90
C GLN A 70 0.75 -11.73 15.28
N ILE A 71 0.57 -10.66 14.50
CA ILE A 71 1.16 -9.35 14.81
C ILE A 71 0.56 -8.79 16.10
N ILE A 72 -0.75 -8.90 16.30
CA ILE A 72 -1.43 -8.43 17.52
C ILE A 72 -0.90 -9.16 18.75
N ASP A 73 -0.76 -10.49 18.70
CA ASP A 73 -0.17 -11.28 19.81
C ASP A 73 1.28 -10.86 20.11
N SER A 74 2.04 -10.51 19.05
CA SER A 74 3.39 -9.99 19.20
C SER A 74 3.42 -8.60 19.82
N VAL A 75 2.49 -7.73 19.45
CA VAL A 75 2.35 -6.37 20.00
C VAL A 75 2.10 -6.44 21.51
N ASP A 76 1.16 -7.27 21.95
CA ASP A 76 0.84 -7.39 23.38
C ASP A 76 2.07 -7.81 24.20
N LYS A 77 2.85 -8.79 23.71
CA LYS A 77 4.09 -9.23 24.38
C LYS A 77 5.16 -8.15 24.43
N LEU A 78 5.31 -7.40 23.34
CA LEU A 78 6.28 -6.31 23.25
C LEU A 78 5.88 -5.11 24.12
N GLU A 79 4.57 -4.81 24.23
CA GLU A 79 4.09 -3.77 25.17
C GLU A 79 4.36 -4.16 26.63
N ASP A 80 4.10 -5.40 27.01
CA ASP A 80 4.43 -5.90 28.35
C ASP A 80 5.93 -5.82 28.65
N PHE A 81 6.77 -6.09 27.67
CA PHE A 81 8.21 -5.96 27.80
C PHE A 81 8.64 -4.50 27.93
N LEU A 82 8.05 -3.59 27.13
CA LEU A 82 8.36 -2.16 27.15
C LEU A 82 7.97 -1.49 28.47
N ILE A 83 6.93 -1.98 29.17
CA ILE A 83 6.57 -1.53 30.52
C ILE A 83 7.75 -1.73 31.51
N LYS A 84 8.47 -2.85 31.36
CA LYS A 84 9.62 -3.19 32.22
C LYS A 84 10.92 -2.53 31.74
N ASN A 85 11.02 -2.24 30.45
CA ASN A 85 12.21 -1.67 29.80
C ASN A 85 11.82 -0.47 28.92
N PRO A 86 11.44 0.67 29.53
CA PRO A 86 10.73 1.73 28.84
C PRO A 86 11.53 2.47 27.75
N ASN A 87 12.85 2.29 27.70
CA ASN A 87 13.73 2.94 26.75
C ASN A 87 14.47 1.95 25.82
N ASP A 88 13.96 0.71 25.73
CA ASP A 88 14.51 -0.28 24.81
C ASP A 88 14.16 0.11 23.36
N LEU A 89 15.14 0.64 22.63
CA LEU A 89 14.97 1.11 21.25
C LEU A 89 14.57 -0.01 20.29
N SER A 90 15.06 -1.24 20.52
CA SER A 90 14.73 -2.37 19.66
C SER A 90 13.26 -2.73 19.77
N VAL A 91 12.72 -2.73 21.00
CA VAL A 91 11.30 -2.98 21.24
C VAL A 91 10.44 -1.83 20.74
N ILE A 92 10.86 -0.59 20.93
CA ILE A 92 10.17 0.59 20.42
C ILE A 92 10.07 0.55 18.88
N LYS A 93 11.16 0.20 18.18
CA LYS A 93 11.14 0.02 16.72
C LYS A 93 10.19 -1.08 16.29
N ALA A 94 10.26 -2.24 16.94
CA ALA A 94 9.41 -3.38 16.60
C ALA A 94 7.93 -3.03 16.77
N LEU A 95 7.55 -2.38 17.88
CA LEU A 95 6.19 -1.91 18.12
C LEU A 95 5.73 -0.89 17.08
N GLY A 96 6.55 0.12 16.79
CA GLY A 96 6.25 1.12 15.77
C GLY A 96 5.97 0.48 14.42
N SER A 97 6.84 -0.45 13.99
CA SER A 97 6.69 -1.19 12.73
C SER A 97 5.44 -2.08 12.70
N HIS A 98 5.14 -2.79 13.79
CA HIS A 98 3.92 -3.60 13.89
C HIS A 98 2.65 -2.74 13.83
N TYR A 99 2.67 -1.57 14.48
CA TYR A 99 1.55 -0.64 14.41
C TYR A 99 1.33 -0.07 13.02
N ILE A 100 2.40 0.21 12.24
CA ILE A 100 2.27 0.57 10.81
C ILE A 100 1.61 -0.59 10.03
N GLN A 101 2.08 -1.82 10.21
CA GLN A 101 1.58 -3.00 9.49
C GLN A 101 0.08 -3.26 9.72
N ILE A 102 -0.41 -3.00 10.93
CA ILE A 102 -1.85 -3.15 11.24
C ILE A 102 -2.66 -1.86 11.08
N GLY A 103 -2.06 -0.81 10.50
CA GLY A 103 -2.73 0.47 10.19
C GLY A 103 -3.04 1.34 11.41
N ARG A 104 -2.40 1.09 12.56
CA ARG A 104 -2.55 1.91 13.77
C ARG A 104 -1.51 3.03 13.79
N PHE A 105 -1.62 3.95 12.85
CA PHE A 105 -0.58 4.96 12.59
C PHE A 105 -0.34 5.92 13.76
N GLU A 106 -1.36 6.27 14.54
CA GLU A 106 -1.22 7.11 15.73
C GLU A 106 -0.32 6.45 16.79
N LEU A 107 -0.51 5.14 17.04
CA LEU A 107 0.32 4.39 17.98
C LEU A 107 1.74 4.22 17.45
N ALA A 108 1.89 3.99 16.14
CA ALA A 108 3.21 3.94 15.49
C ALA A 108 3.95 5.26 15.69
N TYR A 109 3.28 6.39 15.43
CA TYR A 109 3.83 7.73 15.64
C TYR A 109 4.29 7.94 17.09
N GLU A 110 3.46 7.56 18.09
CA GLU A 110 3.83 7.68 19.51
C GLU A 110 5.08 6.86 19.85
N LYS A 111 5.18 5.62 19.32
CA LYS A 111 6.36 4.78 19.57
C LYS A 111 7.62 5.36 18.91
N PHE A 112 7.55 5.73 17.63
CA PHE A 112 8.71 6.30 16.95
C PHE A 112 9.12 7.67 17.51
N LEU A 113 8.16 8.52 17.92
CA LEU A 113 8.46 9.77 18.59
C LEU A 113 9.18 9.53 19.93
N LYS A 114 8.72 8.54 20.71
CA LYS A 114 9.41 8.14 21.94
C LYS A 114 10.82 7.64 21.62
N GLY A 115 10.98 6.80 20.61
CA GLY A 115 12.29 6.33 20.16
C GLY A 115 13.22 7.48 19.79
N TYR A 116 12.73 8.44 19.02
CA TYR A 116 13.49 9.65 18.65
C TYR A 116 13.91 10.49 19.85
N GLN A 117 13.08 10.57 20.88
CA GLN A 117 13.39 11.32 22.11
C GLN A 117 14.42 10.63 23.02
N VAL A 118 14.44 9.29 23.02
CA VAL A 118 15.33 8.50 23.90
C VAL A 118 16.60 8.01 23.22
N GLN A 119 16.68 8.07 21.89
CA GLN A 119 17.91 7.78 21.17
C GLN A 119 18.99 8.81 21.59
N SER A 120 20.18 8.29 21.87
CA SER A 120 21.32 9.12 22.24
C SER A 120 21.95 9.76 20.98
N GLU A 121 23.17 10.29 21.08
CA GLU A 121 23.92 10.93 19.99
C GLU A 121 24.04 10.09 18.69
N GLN A 122 23.81 8.78 18.76
CA GLN A 122 23.73 7.91 17.58
C GLN A 122 22.26 7.84 17.12
N ASN A 123 21.93 8.66 16.15
CA ASN A 123 20.64 8.57 15.45
C ASN A 123 20.42 7.17 14.87
N ASP A 124 19.23 6.59 15.09
CA ASP A 124 18.82 5.32 14.52
C ASP A 124 17.99 5.59 13.24
N PHE A 125 18.48 5.08 12.11
CA PHE A 125 17.84 5.29 10.81
C PHE A 125 16.39 4.81 10.79
N ASP A 126 16.10 3.64 11.34
CA ASP A 126 14.75 3.05 11.30
C ASP A 126 13.77 3.82 12.17
N ILE A 127 14.23 4.36 13.30
CA ILE A 127 13.41 5.22 14.16
C ILE A 127 13.07 6.53 13.44
N ASN A 128 14.06 7.17 12.83
CA ASN A 128 13.85 8.41 12.09
C ASN A 128 12.90 8.19 10.91
N LEU A 129 13.14 7.14 10.11
CA LEU A 129 12.31 6.78 8.97
C LEU A 129 10.87 6.47 9.39
N GLY A 130 10.69 5.66 10.44
CA GLY A 130 9.36 5.31 10.96
C GLY A 130 8.63 6.52 11.54
N LEU A 131 9.35 7.48 12.14
CA LEU A 131 8.77 8.73 12.61
C LEU A 131 8.29 9.60 11.44
N ILE A 132 9.08 9.72 10.38
CA ILE A 132 8.69 10.47 9.16
C ILE A 132 7.46 9.82 8.52
N GLU A 133 7.49 8.50 8.32
CA GLU A 133 6.38 7.74 7.71
C GLU A 133 5.08 7.87 8.52
N SER A 134 5.13 7.57 9.80
CA SER A 134 3.95 7.66 10.67
C SER A 134 3.43 9.09 10.82
N THR A 135 4.30 10.10 10.83
CA THR A 135 3.88 11.51 10.84
C THR A 135 3.13 11.87 9.58
N LEU A 136 3.60 11.45 8.42
CA LEU A 136 2.91 11.69 7.15
C LEU A 136 1.51 11.06 7.12
N MET A 137 1.36 9.87 7.71
CA MET A 137 0.08 9.16 7.77
C MET A 137 -0.93 9.82 8.75
N VAL A 138 -0.45 10.33 9.88
CA VAL A 138 -1.31 10.92 10.92
C VAL A 138 -1.57 12.41 10.68
N ARG A 139 -0.57 13.14 10.17
CA ARG A 139 -0.58 14.62 10.09
C ARG A 139 0.03 15.12 8.78
N PRO A 140 -0.56 14.80 7.63
CA PRO A 140 0.06 15.06 6.32
C PRO A 140 0.34 16.54 6.03
N ASN A 141 -0.28 17.47 6.76
CA ASN A 141 -0.13 18.92 6.53
C ASN A 141 0.31 19.71 7.78
N ASN A 142 0.62 19.02 8.88
CA ASN A 142 0.99 19.68 10.13
C ASN A 142 2.02 18.87 10.91
N PHE A 143 3.28 19.15 10.68
CA PHE A 143 4.38 18.47 11.34
C PHE A 143 4.69 19.14 12.70
N PRO A 144 4.77 18.38 13.80
CA PRO A 144 4.93 18.93 15.15
C PRO A 144 6.38 19.27 15.51
N TYR A 145 7.33 19.06 14.62
CA TYR A 145 8.77 19.31 14.76
C TYR A 145 9.37 19.68 13.40
N ASP A 146 10.63 20.00 13.35
CA ASP A 146 11.31 20.31 12.10
C ASP A 146 11.50 19.01 11.28
N ILE A 147 10.49 18.68 10.51
CA ILE A 147 10.49 17.48 9.66
C ILE A 147 11.59 17.57 8.58
N ASP A 148 11.94 18.78 8.14
CA ASP A 148 12.96 18.94 7.10
C ASP A 148 14.34 18.62 7.67
N GLN A 149 14.63 19.05 8.88
CA GLN A 149 15.86 18.66 9.58
C GLN A 149 15.93 17.15 9.76
N LEU A 150 14.86 16.52 10.22
CA LEU A 150 14.80 15.07 10.41
C LEU A 150 15.01 14.30 9.09
N ILE A 151 14.41 14.78 7.99
CA ILE A 151 14.61 14.20 6.65
C ILE A 151 16.07 14.32 6.22
N GLU A 152 16.69 15.50 6.36
CA GLU A 152 18.09 15.70 5.96
C GLU A 152 19.04 14.83 6.80
N GLU A 153 18.83 14.74 8.10
CA GLU A 153 19.61 13.87 8.98
C GLU A 153 19.48 12.39 8.55
N THR A 154 18.27 11.96 8.22
CA THR A 154 18.00 10.57 7.78
C THR A 154 18.63 10.29 6.42
N LEU A 155 18.61 11.24 5.48
CA LEU A 155 19.25 11.15 4.18
C LEU A 155 20.79 11.13 4.28
N ILE A 156 21.38 11.84 5.25
CA ILE A 156 22.82 11.75 5.51
C ILE A 156 23.24 10.34 5.93
N MET A 157 22.38 9.63 6.68
CA MET A 157 22.65 8.26 7.10
C MET A 157 22.57 7.25 5.95
N ASN A 158 21.60 7.43 5.04
CA ASN A 158 21.41 6.59 3.86
C ASN A 158 20.82 7.39 2.69
N PRO A 159 21.66 8.05 1.88
CA PRO A 159 21.22 8.98 0.84
C PRO A 159 20.52 8.32 -0.35
N GLU A 160 20.72 7.01 -0.55
CA GLU A 160 20.15 6.25 -1.68
C GLU A 160 18.93 5.41 -1.26
N ASN A 161 18.53 5.46 0.02
CA ASN A 161 17.37 4.69 0.45
C ASN A 161 16.11 5.16 -0.24
N THR A 162 15.46 4.25 -0.96
CA THR A 162 14.29 4.54 -1.81
C THR A 162 13.09 5.04 -1.02
N GLN A 163 12.90 4.54 0.21
CA GLN A 163 11.76 4.90 1.05
C GLN A 163 11.85 6.34 1.55
N ILE A 164 13.01 6.79 2.06
CA ILE A 164 13.17 8.18 2.50
C ILE A 164 13.15 9.16 1.33
N LEU A 165 13.72 8.80 0.17
CA LEU A 165 13.61 9.60 -1.05
C LEU A 165 12.16 9.77 -1.48
N TRP A 166 11.36 8.69 -1.44
CA TRP A 166 9.94 8.71 -1.76
C TRP A 166 9.15 9.59 -0.78
N LEU A 167 9.28 9.35 0.53
CA LEU A 167 8.56 10.10 1.56
C LEU A 167 8.92 11.59 1.55
N SER A 168 10.20 11.93 1.43
CA SER A 168 10.63 13.34 1.36
C SER A 168 10.11 14.06 0.12
N GLY A 169 10.04 13.37 -1.01
CA GLY A 169 9.42 13.91 -2.22
C GLY A 169 7.92 14.11 -2.08
N LEU A 170 7.19 13.20 -1.42
CA LEU A 170 5.75 13.36 -1.11
C LEU A 170 5.52 14.60 -0.23
N ILE A 171 6.35 14.81 0.80
CA ILE A 171 6.25 15.98 1.68
C ILE A 171 6.51 17.27 0.90
N ALA A 172 7.55 17.30 0.05
CA ALA A 172 7.86 18.43 -0.81
C ALA A 172 6.71 18.73 -1.79
N MET A 173 6.15 17.71 -2.42
CA MET A 173 5.00 17.82 -3.33
C MET A 173 3.76 18.38 -2.61
N GLY A 174 3.46 17.89 -1.41
CA GLY A 174 2.34 18.37 -0.60
C GLY A 174 2.45 19.84 -0.21
N ARG A 175 3.68 20.39 -0.16
CA ARG A 175 3.97 21.81 0.07
C ARG A 175 4.03 22.66 -1.19
N GLY A 176 3.93 22.04 -2.36
CA GLY A 176 4.05 22.71 -3.65
C GLY A 176 5.50 23.03 -4.05
N ASP A 177 6.50 22.43 -3.38
CA ASP A 177 7.92 22.58 -3.72
C ASP A 177 8.28 21.59 -4.86
N ALA A 178 8.02 22.04 -6.09
CA ALA A 178 8.27 21.23 -7.28
C ALA A 178 9.76 20.91 -7.45
N GLN A 179 10.65 21.86 -7.18
CA GLN A 179 12.09 21.67 -7.35
C GLN A 179 12.63 20.62 -6.38
N LEU A 180 12.24 20.69 -5.12
CA LEU A 180 12.65 19.70 -4.14
C LEU A 180 12.05 18.31 -4.46
N THR A 181 10.79 18.26 -4.90
CA THR A 181 10.15 17.01 -5.34
C THR A 181 10.94 16.38 -6.49
N ILE A 182 11.28 17.16 -7.52
CA ILE A 182 12.09 16.69 -8.66
C ILE A 182 13.45 16.18 -8.18
N LYS A 183 14.12 16.92 -7.31
CA LYS A 183 15.42 16.53 -6.75
C LYS A 183 15.36 15.19 -6.03
N ARG A 184 14.34 14.96 -5.18
CA ARG A 184 14.18 13.73 -4.38
C ARG A 184 13.81 12.52 -5.25
N TRP A 185 12.87 12.70 -6.16
CA TRP A 185 12.35 11.58 -6.96
C TRP A 185 13.18 11.24 -8.19
N SER A 186 14.05 12.12 -8.66
CA SER A 186 14.93 11.81 -9.80
C SER A 186 15.80 10.59 -9.56
N GLY A 187 16.23 10.35 -8.32
CA GLY A 187 17.00 9.16 -7.94
C GLY A 187 16.21 7.84 -7.92
N LEU A 188 14.86 7.90 -8.04
CA LEU A 188 13.99 6.72 -8.02
C LEU A 188 13.66 6.20 -9.42
N VAL A 189 13.75 7.05 -10.46
CA VAL A 189 13.29 6.72 -11.83
C VAL A 189 14.06 5.56 -12.44
N ASP A 190 15.38 5.51 -12.24
CA ASP A 190 16.26 4.48 -12.79
C ASP A 190 16.76 3.49 -11.73
N ASN A 191 16.17 3.52 -10.53
CA ASN A 191 16.62 2.66 -9.43
C ASN A 191 16.05 1.24 -9.60
N PRO A 192 16.91 0.19 -9.70
CA PRO A 192 16.48 -1.19 -9.91
C PRO A 192 15.69 -1.79 -8.72
N GLU A 193 15.76 -1.19 -7.53
CA GLU A 193 14.99 -1.60 -6.35
C GLU A 193 13.54 -1.13 -6.40
N VAL A 194 13.24 -0.16 -7.27
CA VAL A 194 11.89 0.38 -7.46
C VAL A 194 11.20 -0.36 -8.60
N SER A 195 9.95 -0.79 -8.41
CA SER A 195 9.22 -1.49 -9.46
C SER A 195 9.00 -0.59 -10.69
N LEU A 196 8.99 -1.18 -11.89
CA LEU A 196 8.79 -0.44 -13.14
C LEU A 196 7.47 0.37 -13.16
N GLU A 197 6.44 -0.13 -12.51
CA GLU A 197 5.15 0.58 -12.40
C GLU A 197 5.31 1.89 -11.60
N ILE A 198 6.02 1.84 -10.48
CA ILE A 198 6.31 3.02 -9.65
C ILE A 198 7.25 3.97 -10.39
N GLN A 199 8.32 3.47 -11.04
CA GLN A 199 9.22 4.29 -11.84
C GLN A 199 8.47 5.06 -12.94
N ASN A 200 7.58 4.40 -13.68
CA ASN A 200 6.76 5.03 -14.73
C ASN A 200 5.80 6.08 -14.15
N SER A 201 5.20 5.81 -13.00
CA SER A 201 4.33 6.76 -12.31
C SER A 201 5.10 8.02 -11.88
N ILE A 202 6.27 7.83 -11.25
CA ILE A 202 7.16 8.93 -10.85
C ILE A 202 7.60 9.73 -12.07
N SER A 203 8.10 9.08 -13.13
CA SER A 203 8.54 9.74 -14.36
C SER A 203 7.45 10.63 -14.94
N THR A 204 6.21 10.12 -15.02
CA THR A 204 5.07 10.89 -15.50
C THR A 204 4.81 12.14 -14.67
N GLN A 205 4.88 12.02 -13.33
CA GLN A 205 4.68 13.15 -12.42
C GLN A 205 5.82 14.17 -12.51
N LEU A 206 7.07 13.71 -12.62
CA LEU A 206 8.23 14.58 -12.81
C LEU A 206 8.14 15.38 -14.12
N ASP A 207 7.70 14.76 -15.21
CA ASP A 207 7.51 15.45 -16.48
C ASP A 207 6.39 16.51 -16.42
N GLN A 208 5.36 16.28 -15.61
CA GLN A 208 4.32 17.27 -15.37
C GLN A 208 4.85 18.45 -14.55
N LEU A 209 5.59 18.18 -13.46
CA LEU A 209 6.19 19.22 -12.63
C LEU A 209 7.17 20.10 -13.42
N LYS A 210 8.06 19.50 -14.21
CA LYS A 210 9.02 20.24 -15.06
C LYS A 210 8.31 21.16 -16.05
N ARG A 211 7.25 20.66 -16.74
CA ARG A 211 6.45 21.48 -17.65
C ARG A 211 5.74 22.65 -16.97
N MET A 212 5.29 22.46 -15.74
CA MET A 212 4.67 23.53 -14.94
C MET A 212 5.71 24.60 -14.60
N GLU A 213 6.91 24.23 -14.20
CA GLU A 213 8.01 25.17 -13.91
C GLU A 213 8.44 25.94 -15.15
N GLU A 214 8.60 25.28 -16.29
CA GLU A 214 8.94 25.93 -17.57
C GLU A 214 7.85 26.92 -17.98
N GLY A 215 6.58 26.58 -17.82
CA GLY A 215 5.45 27.48 -18.10
C GLY A 215 5.44 28.74 -17.23
N VAL A 216 5.79 28.59 -15.95
CA VAL A 216 5.88 29.71 -15.00
C VAL A 216 7.08 30.61 -15.32
N SER A 217 8.22 30.05 -15.74
CA SER A 217 9.42 30.85 -16.08
C SER A 217 9.16 31.75 -17.28
N ILE A 218 8.48 31.25 -18.33
CA ILE A 218 8.13 32.03 -19.53
C ILE A 218 7.19 33.21 -19.21
N LEU A 219 6.30 33.06 -18.23
CA LEU A 219 5.38 34.13 -17.81
C LEU A 219 6.08 35.22 -16.98
N ASN A 220 7.15 34.88 -16.27
CA ASN A 220 7.91 35.83 -15.45
C ASN A 220 8.92 36.63 -16.24
N ASP A 221 9.29 36.20 -17.45
CA ASP A 221 10.24 36.88 -18.34
C ASP A 221 9.52 37.87 -19.31
N GLN A 222 8.21 38.08 -19.19
CA GLN A 222 7.41 39.07 -19.95
C GLN A 222 7.02 40.26 -19.11
#